data_6c637872a9bfe8dfdf44374063909e76
#
_entry.id   6c637872a9bfe8dfdf44374063909e76
#
_cell.length_a   1.000
_cell.length_b   1.000
_cell.length_c   1.000
_cell.angle_alpha   90.00
_cell.angle_beta   90.00
_cell.angle_gamma   90.00
#
_symmetry.space_group_name_H-M   'P 1'
#
loop_
_entity.id
_entity.type
_entity.pdbx_description
1 polymer ?
#
loop_
_entity_poly.entity_id
_entity_poly.type
_entity_poly.pdbx_seq_one_letter_code
_entity_poly.pdbx_strand_id
1 'polypeptide(L)'
;MKKNIAIFLSFIFLSFQAVKAEMAIGITGAIHMFDASGTETTRTSGQKNTGSHSEDAIVPELFFEVGDSTTFGVAYIPTRELGSKSRSDTSTSGDNQDTGTYTAKAELENVVQLYTDIPVTAYAGADVYVKLGIQHATIATLESLNSGSTYPNQDVLGYTLGLGAKGDLPYGNNLFYKADVTYTDFEDYSASDEAGTGNKVEAELEDIAVKFSVGYKF
;
A
#
# COMPACT_ATOMS: atom_id res chain seq x y z
N MET A 1 -16.32 -13.19 6.04
CA MET A 1 -15.93 -11.97 5.30
C MET A 1 -15.92 -12.10 3.76
N LYS A 2 -15.41 -13.20 3.15
CA LYS A 2 -15.35 -13.36 1.67
C LYS A 2 -16.69 -13.22 0.92
N LYS A 3 -17.84 -13.50 1.52
CA LYS A 3 -19.16 -13.36 0.90
C LYS A 3 -19.64 -11.89 0.77
N ASN A 4 -19.21 -11.01 1.66
CA ASN A 4 -19.70 -9.62 1.68
C ASN A 4 -18.98 -8.73 0.65
N ILE A 5 -17.73 -9.05 0.33
CA ILE A 5 -16.95 -8.35 -0.70
C ILE A 5 -17.53 -8.62 -2.10
N ALA A 6 -17.94 -9.86 -2.37
CA ALA A 6 -18.54 -10.23 -3.65
C ALA A 6 -19.89 -9.53 -3.87
N ILE A 7 -20.69 -9.31 -2.82
CA ILE A 7 -21.96 -8.61 -2.89
C ILE A 7 -21.74 -7.12 -3.13
N PHE A 8 -20.73 -6.51 -2.52
CA PHE A 8 -20.40 -5.10 -2.69
C PHE A 8 -19.90 -4.80 -4.11
N LEU A 9 -19.02 -5.65 -4.66
CA LEU A 9 -18.59 -5.57 -6.06
C LEU A 9 -19.76 -5.74 -7.03
N SER A 10 -20.71 -6.64 -6.77
CA SER A 10 -21.88 -6.85 -7.63
C SER A 10 -22.80 -5.64 -7.65
N PHE A 11 -22.95 -4.91 -6.56
CA PHE A 11 -23.77 -3.68 -6.51
C PHE A 11 -23.15 -2.52 -7.28
N ILE A 12 -21.81 -2.41 -7.30
CA ILE A 12 -21.10 -1.40 -8.09
C ILE A 12 -21.31 -1.67 -9.58
N PHE A 13 -21.25 -2.92 -10.04
CA PHE A 13 -21.45 -3.27 -11.46
C PHE A 13 -22.89 -3.09 -11.94
N LEU A 14 -23.89 -3.24 -11.07
CA LEU A 14 -25.31 -3.11 -11.45
C LEU A 14 -25.78 -1.65 -11.65
N SER A 15 -25.10 -0.69 -11.05
CA SER A 15 -25.42 0.74 -11.20
C SER A 15 -24.86 1.39 -12.48
N PHE A 16 -23.97 0.72 -13.20
CA PHE A 16 -23.33 1.25 -14.40
C PHE A 16 -24.10 1.00 -15.72
N GLN A 17 -25.25 0.33 -15.68
CA GLN A 17 -25.99 -0.04 -16.89
C GLN A 17 -26.69 1.13 -17.62
N ALA A 18 -26.66 2.35 -17.10
CA ALA A 18 -27.45 3.47 -17.66
C ALA A 18 -26.62 4.69 -18.11
N VAL A 19 -25.31 4.71 -17.92
CA VAL A 19 -24.45 5.83 -18.33
C VAL A 19 -23.48 5.33 -19.40
N LYS A 20 -23.32 6.09 -20.47
CA LYS A 20 -22.20 5.90 -21.43
C LYS A 20 -20.91 6.33 -20.71
N ALA A 21 -20.50 5.57 -19.71
CA ALA A 21 -19.27 5.83 -18.98
C ALA A 21 -18.09 5.41 -19.86
N GLU A 22 -17.14 6.30 -20.08
CA GLU A 22 -15.86 5.92 -20.68
C GLU A 22 -15.16 4.91 -19.78
N MET A 23 -14.58 3.89 -20.37
CA MET A 23 -13.72 2.93 -19.68
C MET A 23 -12.28 3.18 -20.09
N ALA A 24 -11.38 3.01 -19.16
CA ALA A 24 -9.95 3.18 -19.42
C ALA A 24 -9.11 2.15 -18.66
N ILE A 25 -8.00 1.78 -19.26
CA ILE A 25 -6.96 0.96 -18.64
C ILE A 25 -5.63 1.67 -18.78
N GLY A 26 -4.73 1.53 -17.80
CA GLY A 26 -3.43 2.13 -17.91
C GLY A 26 -2.40 1.56 -16.94
N ILE A 27 -1.22 2.09 -17.09
CA ILE A 27 -0.06 1.79 -16.25
C ILE A 27 0.43 3.07 -15.57
N THR A 28 0.91 2.92 -14.36
CA THR A 28 1.49 3.98 -13.54
C THR A 28 2.91 3.62 -13.18
N GLY A 29 3.84 4.57 -13.28
CA GLY A 29 5.10 4.53 -12.56
C GLY A 29 4.97 5.38 -11.31
N ALA A 30 5.18 4.79 -10.15
CA ALA A 30 5.06 5.47 -8.88
C ALA A 30 6.37 5.44 -8.10
N ILE A 31 6.65 6.52 -7.40
CA ILE A 31 7.66 6.58 -6.34
C ILE A 31 6.88 6.67 -5.04
N HIS A 32 6.99 5.64 -4.22
CA HIS A 32 6.42 5.56 -2.88
C HIS A 32 7.49 5.90 -1.86
N MET A 33 7.16 6.73 -0.92
CA MET A 33 7.99 7.11 0.24
C MET A 33 7.23 6.66 1.49
N PHE A 34 7.68 5.54 2.05
CA PHE A 34 7.09 4.94 3.25
C PHE A 34 7.75 5.48 4.49
N ASP A 35 6.95 5.86 5.46
CA ASP A 35 7.37 6.10 6.83
C ASP A 35 6.67 5.09 7.74
N ALA A 36 7.48 4.28 8.42
CA ALA A 36 7.01 3.31 9.40
C ALA A 36 7.58 3.65 10.77
N SER A 37 6.73 3.64 11.79
CA SER A 37 7.14 3.72 13.18
C SER A 37 6.58 2.56 13.96
N GLY A 38 7.33 2.02 14.91
CA GLY A 38 6.88 0.85 15.65
C GLY A 38 7.45 0.76 17.05
N THR A 39 6.74 0.01 17.90
CA THR A 39 7.12 -0.29 19.28
C THR A 39 6.98 -1.77 19.55
N GLU A 40 8.06 -2.43 19.90
CA GLU A 40 8.06 -3.75 20.49
C GLU A 40 8.01 -3.66 22.02
N THR A 41 7.07 -4.35 22.64
CA THR A 41 6.98 -4.47 24.11
C THR A 41 7.35 -5.89 24.51
N THR A 42 8.44 -6.04 25.26
CA THR A 42 8.90 -7.34 25.76
C THR A 42 8.07 -7.75 26.97
N ARG A 43 7.56 -8.99 26.95
CA ARG A 43 6.72 -9.51 28.05
C ARG A 43 7.44 -9.58 29.38
N THR A 44 8.69 -10.05 29.39
CA THR A 44 9.42 -10.37 30.62
C THR A 44 9.81 -9.13 31.42
N SER A 45 10.16 -8.05 30.75
CA SER A 45 10.62 -6.82 31.41
C SER A 45 9.63 -5.66 31.27
N GLY A 46 8.64 -5.76 30.40
CA GLY A 46 7.78 -4.63 30.04
C GLY A 46 8.56 -3.51 29.29
N GLN A 47 9.78 -3.80 28.86
CA GLN A 47 10.60 -2.85 28.13
C GLN A 47 9.98 -2.55 26.78
N LYS A 48 9.94 -1.28 26.44
CA LYS A 48 9.49 -0.80 25.13
C LYS A 48 10.71 -0.41 24.29
N ASN A 49 10.81 -1.01 23.12
CA ASN A 49 11.82 -0.68 22.12
C ASN A 49 11.10 0.00 20.96
N THR A 50 11.32 1.29 20.77
CA THR A 50 10.74 2.06 19.66
C THR A 50 11.75 2.22 18.54
N GLY A 51 11.25 2.23 17.31
CA GLY A 51 12.04 2.48 16.11
C GLY A 51 11.22 3.12 15.02
N SER A 52 11.86 3.81 14.11
CA SER A 52 11.28 4.31 12.88
C SER A 52 12.16 3.95 11.69
N HIS A 53 11.56 3.78 10.54
CA HIS A 53 12.24 3.47 9.29
C HIS A 53 11.51 4.15 8.15
N SER A 54 12.29 4.71 7.21
CA SER A 54 11.76 5.28 5.98
C SER A 54 12.37 4.54 4.81
N GLU A 55 11.56 4.17 3.83
CA GLU A 55 11.97 3.41 2.64
C GLU A 55 11.31 3.99 1.39
N ASP A 56 12.10 4.14 0.32
CA ASP A 56 11.60 4.59 -0.98
C ASP A 56 11.53 3.42 -1.94
N ALA A 57 10.39 3.27 -2.63
CA ALA A 57 10.20 2.22 -3.62
C ALA A 57 9.69 2.77 -4.94
N ILE A 58 10.28 2.33 -6.05
CA ILE A 58 9.76 2.58 -7.41
C ILE A 58 8.91 1.38 -7.81
N VAL A 59 7.62 1.61 -8.03
CA VAL A 59 6.63 0.55 -8.24
C VAL A 59 5.82 0.81 -9.51
N PRO A 60 5.72 -0.14 -10.44
CA PRO A 60 4.73 -0.07 -11.50
C PRO A 60 3.37 -0.47 -10.96
N GLU A 61 2.31 0.25 -11.34
CA GLU A 61 0.94 -0.07 -10.96
C GLU A 61 0.10 -0.27 -12.23
N LEU A 62 -0.94 -1.09 -12.12
CA LEU A 62 -1.96 -1.26 -13.15
C LEU A 62 -3.27 -0.67 -12.66
N PHE A 63 -3.98 0.05 -13.51
CA PHE A 63 -5.29 0.58 -13.15
C PHE A 63 -6.34 0.36 -14.23
N PHE A 64 -7.59 0.32 -13.79
CA PHE A 64 -8.78 0.37 -14.61
C PHE A 64 -9.72 1.43 -14.05
N GLU A 65 -10.28 2.26 -14.92
CA GLU A 65 -11.19 3.36 -14.57
C GLU A 65 -12.49 3.28 -15.37
N VAL A 66 -13.54 3.76 -14.74
CA VAL A 66 -14.86 3.95 -15.37
C VAL A 66 -15.40 5.31 -14.97
N GLY A 67 -15.86 6.07 -15.93
CA GLY A 67 -16.44 7.40 -15.72
C GLY A 67 -15.96 8.38 -16.78
N ASP A 68 -16.64 9.50 -16.89
CA ASP A 68 -16.30 10.58 -17.80
C ASP A 68 -15.60 11.71 -17.04
N SER A 69 -16.37 12.54 -16.35
CA SER A 69 -15.84 13.64 -15.54
C SER A 69 -15.33 13.14 -14.18
N THR A 70 -16.21 12.56 -13.36
CA THR A 70 -15.79 11.84 -12.15
C THR A 70 -15.49 10.39 -12.53
N THR A 71 -14.30 9.91 -12.18
CA THR A 71 -13.91 8.54 -12.47
C THR A 71 -13.85 7.71 -11.21
N PHE A 72 -14.24 6.43 -11.32
CA PHE A 72 -14.06 5.41 -10.31
C PHE A 72 -13.04 4.41 -10.83
N GLY A 73 -12.06 4.07 -10.03
CA GLY A 73 -10.98 3.21 -10.47
C GLY A 73 -10.64 2.12 -9.47
N VAL A 74 -10.01 1.10 -10.00
CA VAL A 74 -9.31 0.07 -9.24
C VAL A 74 -7.85 0.03 -9.71
N ALA A 75 -6.91 0.01 -8.77
CA ALA A 75 -5.51 -0.19 -9.07
C ALA A 75 -4.97 -1.40 -8.33
N TYR A 76 -4.10 -2.14 -9.02
CA TYR A 76 -3.28 -3.18 -8.43
C TYR A 76 -1.85 -2.68 -8.32
N ILE A 77 -1.30 -2.79 -7.13
CA ILE A 77 0.03 -2.33 -6.78
C ILE A 77 0.83 -3.55 -6.33
N PRO A 78 1.91 -3.94 -7.03
CA PRO A 78 2.74 -5.09 -6.67
C PRO A 78 3.36 -4.98 -5.28
N THR A 79 3.77 -6.13 -4.77
CA THR A 79 4.51 -6.24 -3.50
C THR A 79 5.72 -5.32 -3.48
N ARG A 80 5.93 -4.68 -2.34
CA ARG A 80 7.04 -3.79 -2.07
C ARG A 80 7.59 -3.97 -0.67
N GLU A 81 8.90 -3.84 -0.55
CA GLU A 81 9.59 -3.87 0.74
C GLU A 81 9.30 -2.60 1.51
N LEU A 82 8.98 -2.74 2.78
CA LEU A 82 8.83 -1.64 3.75
C LEU A 82 10.11 -1.41 4.55
N GLY A 83 10.99 -2.38 4.53
CA GLY A 83 12.29 -2.32 5.16
C GLY A 83 12.82 -3.69 5.54
N SER A 84 14.14 -3.77 5.69
CA SER A 84 14.83 -4.97 6.20
C SER A 84 15.96 -4.60 7.14
N LYS A 85 16.20 -5.48 8.10
CA LYS A 85 17.29 -5.32 9.05
C LYS A 85 17.95 -6.66 9.32
N SER A 86 19.28 -6.69 9.22
CA SER A 86 20.07 -7.86 9.56
C SER A 86 20.97 -7.57 10.74
N ARG A 87 21.15 -8.56 11.60
CA ARG A 87 22.15 -8.54 12.67
C ARG A 87 22.94 -9.85 12.63
N SER A 88 24.23 -9.77 12.94
CA SER A 88 25.03 -10.97 13.20
C SER A 88 25.19 -11.11 14.70
N ASP A 89 24.87 -12.28 15.22
CA ASP A 89 25.09 -12.62 16.63
C ASP A 89 26.20 -13.68 16.74
N THR A 90 27.15 -13.44 17.61
CA THR A 90 28.27 -14.33 17.87
C THR A 90 28.28 -14.73 19.33
N SER A 91 27.14 -15.09 19.91
CA SER A 91 27.03 -15.49 21.30
C SER A 91 27.99 -16.64 21.62
N THR A 92 28.86 -16.44 22.56
CA THR A 92 29.82 -17.44 23.04
C THR A 92 29.42 -18.06 24.38
N SER A 93 28.29 -17.68 24.96
CA SER A 93 27.81 -18.17 26.23
C SER A 93 26.72 -19.20 26.10
N GLY A 94 27.05 -20.46 26.27
CA GLY A 94 26.18 -21.56 26.74
C GLY A 94 24.91 -21.95 25.98
N ASP A 95 24.23 -21.04 25.36
CA ASP A 95 23.04 -21.27 24.54
C ASP A 95 23.43 -21.16 23.07
N ASN A 96 23.81 -22.28 22.48
CA ASN A 96 24.32 -22.40 21.11
C ASN A 96 23.28 -22.09 20.00
N GLN A 97 22.18 -21.47 20.31
CA GLN A 97 21.10 -21.28 19.35
C GLN A 97 21.15 -19.93 18.63
N ASP A 98 21.98 -19.01 19.10
CA ASP A 98 21.96 -17.61 18.64
C ASP A 98 23.14 -17.20 17.78
N THR A 99 23.97 -18.14 17.34
CA THR A 99 25.09 -17.82 16.43
C THR A 99 24.61 -17.84 14.98
N GLY A 100 24.62 -16.69 14.32
CA GLY A 100 24.22 -16.59 12.93
C GLY A 100 23.91 -15.17 12.50
N THR A 101 23.49 -15.03 11.24
CA THR A 101 22.94 -13.79 10.71
C THR A 101 21.42 -13.91 10.68
N TYR A 102 20.77 -13.00 11.35
CA TYR A 102 19.31 -12.90 11.45
C TYR A 102 18.83 -11.75 10.61
N THR A 103 17.79 -11.99 9.81
CA THR A 103 17.17 -10.96 8.97
C THR A 103 15.69 -10.88 9.29
N ALA A 104 15.22 -9.69 9.61
CA ALA A 104 13.81 -9.35 9.68
C ALA A 104 13.49 -8.43 8.51
N LYS A 105 12.40 -8.71 7.79
CA LYS A 105 11.94 -7.97 6.63
C LYS A 105 10.44 -7.76 6.74
N ALA A 106 9.97 -6.59 6.37
CA ALA A 106 8.54 -6.30 6.23
C ALA A 106 8.23 -5.95 4.77
N GLU A 107 7.14 -6.50 4.26
CA GLU A 107 6.64 -6.24 2.90
C GLU A 107 5.17 -5.83 2.95
N LEU A 108 4.77 -5.00 2.01
CA LEU A 108 3.37 -4.67 1.76
C LEU A 108 2.94 -5.43 0.50
N GLU A 109 2.05 -6.40 0.69
CA GLU A 109 1.63 -7.35 -0.34
C GLU A 109 0.15 -7.20 -0.71
N ASN A 110 -0.22 -7.77 -1.86
CA ASN A 110 -1.62 -7.91 -2.29
C ASN A 110 -2.41 -6.60 -2.30
N VAL A 111 -1.76 -5.49 -2.66
CA VAL A 111 -2.37 -4.18 -2.56
C VAL A 111 -3.34 -3.94 -3.70
N VAL A 112 -4.60 -3.71 -3.32
CA VAL A 112 -5.67 -3.31 -4.22
C VAL A 112 -6.25 -2.00 -3.72
N GLN A 113 -6.22 -0.98 -4.56
CA GLN A 113 -6.80 0.33 -4.28
C GLN A 113 -8.12 0.50 -5.04
N LEU A 114 -9.17 0.89 -4.33
CA LEU A 114 -10.38 1.47 -4.92
C LEU A 114 -10.31 2.99 -4.74
N TYR A 115 -10.57 3.75 -5.81
CA TYR A 115 -10.47 5.19 -5.74
C TYR A 115 -11.50 5.90 -6.61
N THR A 116 -11.68 7.19 -6.35
CA THR A 116 -12.43 8.11 -7.20
C THR A 116 -11.60 9.37 -7.42
N ASP A 117 -11.60 9.86 -8.67
CA ASP A 117 -11.03 11.14 -9.04
C ASP A 117 -12.18 12.11 -9.31
N ILE A 118 -12.25 13.18 -8.52
CA ILE A 118 -13.31 14.19 -8.54
C ILE A 118 -12.71 15.46 -9.13
N PRO A 119 -13.10 15.89 -10.34
CA PRO A 119 -12.57 17.09 -10.95
C PRO A 119 -13.01 18.33 -10.17
N VAL A 120 -12.08 19.24 -9.97
CA VAL A 120 -12.33 20.50 -9.24
C VAL A 120 -12.16 21.72 -10.14
N THR A 121 -11.27 21.66 -11.12
CA THR A 121 -11.03 22.74 -12.09
C THR A 121 -10.29 22.21 -13.31
N ALA A 122 -10.24 23.01 -14.38
CA ALA A 122 -9.38 22.74 -15.53
C ALA A 122 -8.31 23.84 -15.64
N TYR A 123 -7.08 23.44 -15.92
CA TYR A 123 -5.96 24.36 -16.11
C TYR A 123 -5.06 23.88 -17.26
N ALA A 124 -4.76 24.79 -18.20
CA ALA A 124 -3.86 24.53 -19.33
C ALA A 124 -4.20 23.26 -20.16
N GLY A 125 -5.49 22.90 -20.26
CA GLY A 125 -5.95 21.72 -21.02
C GLY A 125 -5.89 20.41 -20.22
N ALA A 126 -5.64 20.46 -18.93
CA ALA A 126 -5.72 19.32 -18.02
C ALA A 126 -6.81 19.55 -16.97
N ASP A 127 -7.54 18.50 -16.61
CA ASP A 127 -8.46 18.49 -15.49
C ASP A 127 -7.70 18.24 -14.20
N VAL A 128 -7.79 19.18 -13.27
CA VAL A 128 -7.23 19.04 -11.92
C VAL A 128 -8.31 18.41 -11.04
N TYR A 129 -7.94 17.39 -10.27
CA TYR A 129 -8.87 16.61 -9.46
C TYR A 129 -8.33 16.32 -8.05
N VAL A 130 -9.27 16.04 -7.15
CA VAL A 130 -9.01 15.43 -5.85
C VAL A 130 -9.20 13.92 -6.01
N LYS A 131 -8.25 13.14 -5.51
CA LYS A 131 -8.32 11.68 -5.41
C LYS A 131 -8.69 11.27 -4.00
N LEU A 132 -9.70 10.41 -3.86
CA LEU A 132 -10.06 9.73 -2.62
C LEU A 132 -9.99 8.24 -2.86
N GLY A 133 -9.41 7.48 -1.92
CA GLY A 133 -9.26 6.04 -2.11
C GLY A 133 -9.22 5.25 -0.81
N ILE A 134 -9.44 3.96 -0.95
CA ILE A 134 -9.24 2.96 0.10
C ILE A 134 -8.34 1.88 -0.49
N GLN A 135 -7.29 1.52 0.23
CA GLN A 135 -6.39 0.43 -0.11
C GLN A 135 -6.63 -0.75 0.83
N HIS A 136 -6.67 -1.95 0.29
CA HIS A 136 -6.52 -3.18 1.05
C HIS A 136 -5.12 -3.71 0.78
N ALA A 137 -4.40 -4.05 1.84
CA ALA A 137 -3.04 -4.57 1.77
C ALA A 137 -2.82 -5.64 2.85
N THR A 138 -1.79 -6.47 2.66
CA THR A 138 -1.29 -7.38 3.68
C THR A 138 0.12 -6.92 4.09
N ILE A 139 0.33 -6.62 5.35
CA ILE A 139 1.68 -6.46 5.92
C ILE A 139 2.21 -7.86 6.20
N ALA A 140 3.22 -8.27 5.44
CA ALA A 140 3.90 -9.54 5.61
C ALA A 140 5.21 -9.34 6.37
N THR A 141 5.41 -10.14 7.41
CA THR A 141 6.64 -10.16 8.19
C THR A 141 7.42 -11.43 7.85
N LEU A 142 8.65 -11.25 7.38
CA LEU A 142 9.53 -12.32 6.97
C LEU A 142 10.74 -12.33 7.91
N GLU A 143 10.80 -13.35 8.77
CA GLU A 143 11.87 -13.48 9.75
C GLU A 143 12.61 -14.81 9.55
N SER A 144 13.94 -14.74 9.44
CA SER A 144 14.82 -15.92 9.36
C SER A 144 15.56 -16.10 10.68
N LEU A 145 14.80 -16.23 11.76
CA LEU A 145 15.35 -16.30 13.12
C LEU A 145 15.23 -17.71 13.69
N ASN A 146 16.33 -18.23 14.21
CA ASN A 146 16.31 -19.48 15.00
C ASN A 146 15.86 -19.23 16.46
N SER A 147 15.94 -18.00 16.92
CA SER A 147 15.50 -17.56 18.23
C SER A 147 15.01 -16.12 18.13
N GLY A 148 13.84 -15.86 18.52
CA GLY A 148 13.26 -14.53 18.46
C GLY A 148 11.77 -14.56 18.32
N SER A 149 11.17 -13.39 18.27
CA SER A 149 9.76 -13.23 18.07
C SER A 149 9.43 -13.39 16.58
N THR A 150 8.36 -14.09 16.30
CA THR A 150 7.77 -14.23 14.95
C THR A 150 6.38 -13.61 14.98
N TYR A 151 6.10 -12.75 14.04
CA TYR A 151 4.82 -12.04 14.01
C TYR A 151 3.99 -12.47 12.80
N PRO A 152 2.65 -12.62 12.95
CA PRO A 152 1.78 -13.02 11.85
C PRO A 152 1.61 -11.92 10.81
N ASN A 153 1.34 -12.31 9.59
CA ASN A 153 0.88 -11.39 8.56
C ASN A 153 -0.49 -10.82 8.94
N GLN A 154 -0.73 -9.55 8.65
CA GLN A 154 -1.98 -8.87 8.96
C GLN A 154 -2.50 -8.11 7.75
N ASP A 155 -3.80 -8.28 7.45
CA ASP A 155 -4.50 -7.44 6.49
C ASP A 155 -4.81 -6.09 7.13
N VAL A 156 -4.54 -5.01 6.39
CA VAL A 156 -4.77 -3.64 6.82
C VAL A 156 -5.52 -2.86 5.75
N LEU A 157 -6.26 -1.84 6.16
CA LEU A 157 -6.85 -0.86 5.27
C LEU A 157 -6.04 0.44 5.31
N GLY A 158 -5.85 1.05 4.14
CA GLY A 158 -5.26 2.38 4.00
C GLY A 158 -6.28 3.35 3.42
N TYR A 159 -6.28 4.59 3.90
CA TYR A 159 -7.13 5.67 3.42
C TYR A 159 -6.28 6.67 2.65
N THR A 160 -6.63 6.88 1.37
CA THR A 160 -5.85 7.71 0.47
C THR A 160 -6.55 9.02 0.19
N LEU A 161 -5.79 10.11 0.29
CA LEU A 161 -6.14 11.44 -0.19
C LEU A 161 -5.06 11.91 -1.17
N GLY A 162 -5.47 12.54 -2.27
CA GLY A 162 -4.50 13.03 -3.26
C GLY A 162 -5.02 14.18 -4.09
N LEU A 163 -4.08 14.75 -4.82
CA LEU A 163 -4.32 15.75 -5.86
C LEU A 163 -3.66 15.27 -7.14
N GLY A 164 -4.32 15.49 -8.27
CA GLY A 164 -3.77 15.12 -9.55
C GLY A 164 -4.25 15.99 -10.70
N ALA A 165 -3.64 15.74 -11.85
CA ALA A 165 -4.04 16.32 -13.11
C ALA A 165 -4.12 15.23 -14.19
N LYS A 166 -5.14 15.28 -15.04
CA LYS A 166 -5.40 14.37 -16.15
C LYS A 166 -5.58 15.17 -17.44
N GLY A 167 -4.94 14.74 -18.51
CA GLY A 167 -5.08 15.39 -19.81
C GLY A 167 -4.87 14.41 -20.96
N ASP A 168 -5.39 14.77 -22.14
CA ASP A 168 -5.24 13.95 -23.33
C ASP A 168 -3.82 14.11 -23.92
N LEU A 169 -3.28 13.01 -24.43
CA LEU A 169 -2.01 13.02 -25.14
C LEU A 169 -2.21 13.38 -26.62
N PRO A 170 -1.35 14.23 -27.21
CA PRO A 170 -1.53 14.72 -28.58
C PRO A 170 -1.31 13.65 -29.66
N TYR A 171 -0.86 12.47 -29.29
CA TYR A 171 -0.45 11.41 -30.23
C TYR A 171 -1.48 10.29 -30.44
N GLY A 172 -2.73 10.47 -29.97
CA GLY A 172 -3.79 9.47 -30.17
C GLY A 172 -5.10 9.91 -29.52
N ASN A 173 -6.22 9.66 -30.21
CA ASN A 173 -7.52 10.14 -29.80
C ASN A 173 -8.03 9.55 -28.46
N ASN A 174 -7.37 8.49 -27.95
CA ASN A 174 -7.81 7.77 -26.77
C ASN A 174 -6.72 7.65 -25.68
N LEU A 175 -5.54 8.22 -25.93
CA LEU A 175 -4.45 8.20 -24.95
C LEU A 175 -4.54 9.41 -24.04
N PHE A 176 -4.34 9.18 -22.76
CA PHE A 176 -4.29 10.23 -21.72
C PHE A 176 -3.15 10.00 -20.74
N TYR A 177 -2.77 11.06 -20.06
CA TYR A 177 -1.84 11.01 -18.93
C TYR A 177 -2.52 11.41 -17.63
N LYS A 178 -1.95 10.94 -16.52
CA LYS A 178 -2.27 11.43 -15.17
C LYS A 178 -0.97 11.68 -14.41
N ALA A 179 -0.98 12.68 -13.57
CA ALA A 179 0.07 12.95 -12.60
C ALA A 179 -0.59 13.18 -11.24
N ASP A 180 -0.20 12.40 -10.23
CA ASP A 180 -0.80 12.42 -8.90
C ASP A 180 0.26 12.60 -7.82
N VAL A 181 -0.13 13.26 -6.75
CA VAL A 181 0.53 13.16 -5.44
C VAL A 181 -0.52 12.66 -4.46
N THR A 182 -0.23 11.57 -3.78
CA THR A 182 -1.15 10.93 -2.83
C THR A 182 -0.49 10.73 -1.48
N TYR A 183 -1.28 10.83 -0.42
CA TYR A 183 -0.95 10.43 0.94
C TYR A 183 -1.89 9.30 1.32
N THR A 184 -1.36 8.23 1.88
CA THR A 184 -2.12 7.10 2.39
C THR A 184 -1.71 6.82 3.83
N ASP A 185 -2.70 6.75 4.70
CA ASP A 185 -2.58 6.37 6.10
C ASP A 185 -3.19 4.98 6.26
N PHE A 186 -2.41 4.03 6.76
CA PHE A 186 -2.83 2.65 6.97
C PHE A 186 -3.28 2.43 8.41
N GLU A 187 -4.20 1.49 8.61
CA GLU A 187 -4.53 0.99 9.95
C GLU A 187 -3.29 0.40 10.62
N ASP A 188 -3.19 0.59 11.94
CA ASP A 188 -2.07 0.10 12.73
C ASP A 188 -1.92 -1.42 12.60
N TYR A 189 -0.68 -1.84 12.41
CA TYR A 189 -0.29 -3.23 12.60
C TYR A 189 -0.15 -3.51 14.09
N SER A 190 -0.82 -4.52 14.60
CA SER A 190 -0.72 -4.92 16.01
C SER A 190 -0.75 -6.44 16.14
N ALA A 191 0.35 -7.01 16.61
CA ALA A 191 0.47 -8.46 16.73
C ALA A 191 1.19 -8.90 18.01
N SER A 192 0.86 -10.12 18.43
CA SER A 192 1.59 -10.83 19.47
C SER A 192 2.49 -11.87 18.83
N ASP A 193 3.63 -12.11 19.43
CA ASP A 193 4.56 -13.11 18.99
C ASP A 193 3.96 -14.53 18.98
N GLU A 194 4.16 -15.24 17.86
CA GLU A 194 3.72 -16.62 17.67
C GLU A 194 4.75 -17.65 18.18
N ALA A 195 6.01 -17.27 18.37
CA ALA A 195 7.05 -18.16 18.91
C ALA A 195 6.93 -18.41 20.42
N GLY A 196 5.98 -17.74 21.09
CA GLY A 196 5.66 -17.97 22.48
C GLY A 196 6.46 -17.12 23.47
N THR A 197 7.25 -16.15 23.02
CA THR A 197 7.94 -15.20 23.90
C THR A 197 6.95 -14.29 24.63
N GLY A 198 5.78 -14.06 24.01
CA GLY A 198 4.71 -13.19 24.49
C GLY A 198 5.01 -11.71 24.30
N ASN A 199 5.99 -11.38 23.47
CA ASN A 199 6.25 -10.01 23.03
C ASN A 199 5.10 -9.51 22.16
N LYS A 200 4.94 -8.19 22.10
CA LYS A 200 3.96 -7.52 21.25
C LYS A 200 4.63 -6.47 20.40
N VAL A 201 4.17 -6.33 19.16
CA VAL A 201 4.58 -5.25 18.26
C VAL A 201 3.35 -4.45 17.87
N GLU A 202 3.52 -3.14 17.83
CA GLU A 202 2.57 -2.18 17.28
C GLU A 202 3.35 -1.31 16.30
N ALA A 203 2.80 -1.09 15.08
CA ALA A 203 3.44 -0.26 14.07
C ALA A 203 2.41 0.54 13.30
N GLU A 204 2.77 1.78 13.00
CA GLU A 204 2.05 2.72 12.14
C GLU A 204 2.77 2.79 10.81
N LEU A 205 2.02 2.92 9.71
CA LEU A 205 2.55 3.00 8.35
C LEU A 205 1.85 4.09 7.57
N GLU A 206 2.64 4.99 7.02
CA GLU A 206 2.20 6.04 6.11
C GLU A 206 2.93 5.93 4.77
N ASP A 207 2.29 6.40 3.69
CA ASP A 207 2.85 6.40 2.34
C ASP A 207 2.53 7.72 1.63
N ILE A 208 3.57 8.41 1.17
CA ILE A 208 3.44 9.49 0.20
C ILE A 208 3.89 8.97 -1.15
N ALA A 209 3.04 9.07 -2.18
CA ALA A 209 3.41 8.62 -3.51
C ALA A 209 3.30 9.74 -4.54
N VAL A 210 4.32 9.82 -5.41
CA VAL A 210 4.32 10.62 -6.63
C VAL A 210 4.16 9.67 -7.80
N LYS A 211 3.11 9.87 -8.61
CA LYS A 211 2.67 8.94 -9.64
C LYS A 211 2.58 9.62 -11.00
N PHE A 212 3.02 8.93 -12.03
CA PHE A 212 2.79 9.30 -13.41
C PHE A 212 2.21 8.12 -14.18
N SER A 213 1.10 8.36 -14.86
CA SER A 213 0.34 7.30 -15.54
C SER A 213 0.11 7.63 -17.00
N VAL A 214 0.01 6.57 -17.79
CA VAL A 214 -0.49 6.62 -19.17
C VAL A 214 -1.62 5.61 -19.30
N GLY A 215 -2.73 6.03 -19.88
CA GLY A 215 -3.91 5.21 -20.05
C GLY A 215 -4.51 5.33 -21.45
N TYR A 216 -5.38 4.37 -21.76
CA TYR A 216 -6.13 4.28 -23.00
C TYR A 216 -7.62 4.17 -22.70
N LYS A 217 -8.44 5.05 -23.31
CA LYS A 217 -9.90 5.09 -23.23
C LYS A 217 -10.51 4.23 -24.35
N PHE A 218 -11.60 3.52 -24.10
CA PHE A 218 -12.29 2.69 -25.08
C PHE A 218 -13.80 2.63 -24.88
#